data_a4d67a02e3b2a39eae803b864f4ff7b0
#
_entry.id   a4d67a02e3b2a39eae803b864f4ff7b0
#
_cell.length_a   1.000
_cell.length_b   1.000
_cell.length_c   1.000
_cell.angle_alpha   90.00
_cell.angle_beta   90.00
_cell.angle_gamma   90.00
#
_symmetry.space_group_name_H-M   'P 1'
#
loop_
_entity.id
_entity.type
_entity.pdbx_description
1 polymer ?
#
loop_
_entity_poly.entity_id
_entity_poly.type
_entity_poly.pdbx_seq_one_letter_code
_entity_poly.pdbx_strand_id
1 'polypeptide(L)'
;NCAGQWAKGLGELVGATVPLHSAEHFYVVTEQIEGVHRDLPILRDPDGYTYVKEEVGGLLVGGFEPVAKPWVAPDQLPYPFEFQLLDEDWEHFEILMSSAVHRLPVLADIGVRKFYNGPESFTPDNQFLLGAVPGVEGFFVGAGFNSVGIASAGGAGRALAEWIVQGEPTSDLT
;
A
#
# COMPACT_ATOMS: atom_id res chain seq x y z
N ASN A 1 -1.46 -13.64 12.35
CA ASN A 1 -1.92 -13.50 10.97
C ASN A 1 -1.36 -12.23 10.35
N CYS A 2 -0.33 -12.37 9.52
CA CYS A 2 0.30 -11.28 8.77
C CYS A 2 0.29 -11.60 7.26
N ALA A 3 -0.81 -12.18 6.78
CA ALA A 3 -0.90 -12.73 5.44
C ALA A 3 -1.26 -11.69 4.34
N GLY A 4 -1.21 -10.39 4.63
CA GLY A 4 -1.48 -9.34 3.66
C GLY A 4 -2.87 -9.48 3.05
N GLN A 5 -2.95 -9.58 1.73
CA GLN A 5 -4.23 -9.73 1.00
C GLN A 5 -5.00 -11.00 1.41
N TRP A 6 -4.30 -12.07 1.76
CA TRP A 6 -4.89 -13.35 2.16
C TRP A 6 -5.26 -13.43 3.65
N ALA A 7 -5.06 -12.34 4.41
CA ALA A 7 -5.33 -12.32 5.85
C ALA A 7 -6.81 -12.56 6.17
N LYS A 8 -7.73 -12.13 5.30
CA LYS A 8 -9.16 -12.44 5.44
C LYS A 8 -9.41 -13.95 5.41
N GLY A 9 -8.96 -14.63 4.34
CA GLY A 9 -9.15 -16.08 4.20
C GLY A 9 -8.50 -16.88 5.32
N LEU A 10 -7.30 -16.45 5.77
CA LEU A 10 -6.65 -17.08 6.92
C LEU A 10 -7.45 -16.87 8.23
N GLY A 11 -8.06 -15.69 8.41
CA GLY A 11 -8.95 -15.43 9.54
C GLY A 11 -10.18 -16.32 9.54
N GLU A 12 -10.80 -16.53 8.39
CA GLU A 12 -11.99 -17.37 8.23
C GLU A 12 -11.77 -18.82 8.70
N LEU A 13 -10.55 -19.35 8.58
CA LEU A 13 -10.21 -20.70 9.05
C LEU A 13 -10.38 -20.86 10.56
N VAL A 14 -10.37 -19.78 11.33
CA VAL A 14 -10.54 -19.77 12.78
C VAL A 14 -11.78 -19.02 13.22
N GLY A 15 -12.67 -18.66 12.28
CA GLY A 15 -13.89 -17.90 12.57
C GLY A 15 -13.67 -16.42 12.88
N ALA A 16 -12.49 -15.88 12.55
CA ALA A 16 -12.14 -14.48 12.72
C ALA A 16 -12.51 -13.64 11.50
N THR A 17 -13.14 -12.49 11.69
CA THR A 17 -13.39 -11.52 10.64
C THR A 17 -12.20 -10.57 10.49
N VAL A 18 -11.59 -10.54 9.31
CA VAL A 18 -10.52 -9.61 8.94
C VAL A 18 -11.01 -8.77 7.76
N PRO A 19 -11.51 -7.54 7.97
CA PRO A 19 -12.17 -6.74 6.94
C PRO A 19 -11.14 -6.10 6.01
N LEU A 20 -10.78 -6.81 4.95
CA LEU A 20 -9.86 -6.35 3.91
C LEU A 20 -10.48 -6.47 2.52
N HIS A 21 -10.12 -5.55 1.64
CA HIS A 21 -10.39 -5.64 0.22
C HIS A 21 -9.14 -5.26 -0.57
N SER A 22 -8.85 -6.01 -1.65
CA SER A 22 -7.73 -5.69 -2.53
C SER A 22 -8.16 -4.71 -3.61
N ALA A 23 -7.37 -3.65 -3.78
CA ALA A 23 -7.51 -2.67 -4.84
C ALA A 23 -6.21 -2.60 -5.66
N GLU A 24 -6.34 -2.17 -6.89
CA GLU A 24 -5.19 -1.87 -7.74
C GLU A 24 -4.49 -0.61 -7.20
N HIS A 25 -3.17 -0.62 -7.20
CA HIS A 25 -2.35 0.50 -6.74
C HIS A 25 -1.27 0.80 -7.76
N PHE A 26 -1.17 2.07 -8.16
CA PHE A 26 -0.45 2.48 -9.34
C PHE A 26 0.74 3.38 -9.03
N TYR A 27 1.83 3.16 -9.73
CA TYR A 27 2.90 4.14 -9.89
C TYR A 27 3.67 3.93 -11.19
N VAL A 28 4.31 4.98 -11.64
CA VAL A 28 5.22 4.94 -12.78
C VAL A 28 6.63 5.31 -12.38
N VAL A 29 7.60 4.83 -13.14
CA VAL A 29 9.00 5.27 -13.05
C VAL A 29 9.36 5.90 -14.39
N THR A 30 9.82 7.15 -14.34
CA THR A 30 10.20 7.90 -15.54
C THR A 30 11.57 7.50 -16.07
N GLU A 31 11.88 7.94 -17.28
CA GLU A 31 13.25 8.02 -17.75
C GLU A 31 14.07 8.98 -16.87
N GLN A 32 15.39 8.97 -17.06
CA GLN A 32 16.29 9.84 -16.30
C GLN A 32 16.04 11.32 -16.59
N ILE A 33 16.11 12.14 -15.55
CA ILE A 33 15.90 13.59 -15.62
C ILE A 33 17.14 14.30 -15.12
N GLU A 34 17.67 15.23 -15.90
CA GLU A 34 18.83 16.03 -15.52
C GLU A 34 18.57 16.75 -14.18
N GLY A 35 19.53 16.67 -13.26
CA GLY A 35 19.42 17.27 -11.93
C GLY A 35 18.69 16.43 -10.88
N VAL A 36 18.09 15.30 -11.26
CA VAL A 36 17.51 14.37 -10.29
C VAL A 36 18.61 13.49 -9.68
N HIS A 37 18.69 13.48 -8.37
CA HIS A 37 19.72 12.74 -7.61
C HIS A 37 19.14 12.16 -6.31
N ARG A 38 19.79 11.13 -5.79
CA ARG A 38 19.30 10.30 -4.67
C ARG A 38 19.06 11.04 -3.33
N ASP A 39 19.61 12.25 -3.19
CA ASP A 39 19.46 13.04 -1.96
C ASP A 39 18.26 14.01 -2.02
N LEU A 40 17.47 13.97 -3.10
CA LEU A 40 16.24 14.73 -3.17
C LEU A 40 15.22 14.21 -2.14
N PRO A 41 14.52 15.12 -1.45
CA PRO A 41 13.47 14.70 -0.53
C PRO A 41 12.28 14.09 -1.28
N ILE A 42 11.55 13.22 -0.60
CA ILE A 42 10.26 12.75 -1.10
C ILE A 42 9.29 13.92 -1.08
N LEU A 43 8.66 14.20 -2.21
CA LEU A 43 7.55 15.13 -2.31
C LEU A 43 6.23 14.39 -2.08
N ARG A 44 5.39 14.92 -1.21
CA ARG A 44 4.01 14.47 -1.06
C ARG A 44 3.07 15.64 -1.29
N ASP A 45 2.09 15.44 -2.17
CA ASP A 45 1.02 16.40 -2.46
C ASP A 45 -0.34 15.77 -2.11
N PRO A 46 -0.85 15.99 -0.89
CA PRO A 46 -2.13 15.41 -0.47
C PRO A 46 -3.31 15.95 -1.28
N ASP A 47 -3.28 17.21 -1.72
CA ASP A 47 -4.35 17.83 -2.49
C ASP A 47 -4.39 17.27 -3.93
N GLY A 48 -3.23 16.94 -4.48
CA GLY A 48 -3.09 16.29 -5.79
C GLY A 48 -3.09 14.76 -5.73
N TYR A 49 -3.26 14.17 -4.54
CA TYR A 49 -3.25 12.72 -4.28
C TYR A 49 -1.93 12.02 -4.60
N THR A 50 -0.84 12.75 -4.86
CA THR A 50 0.40 12.20 -5.40
C THR A 50 1.54 12.19 -4.41
N TYR A 51 2.48 11.30 -4.66
CA TYR A 51 3.83 11.33 -4.10
C TYR A 51 4.85 11.13 -5.21
N VAL A 52 6.00 11.75 -5.02
CA VAL A 52 7.12 11.65 -5.97
C VAL A 52 8.40 11.43 -5.20
N LYS A 53 9.21 10.50 -5.63
CA LYS A 53 10.56 10.27 -5.12
C LYS A 53 11.55 9.99 -6.23
N GLU A 54 12.82 10.21 -5.98
CA GLU A 54 13.89 9.79 -6.87
C GLU A 54 13.92 8.27 -7.01
N GLU A 55 14.13 7.78 -8.25
CA GLU A 55 14.32 6.37 -8.57
C GLU A 55 15.32 6.21 -9.73
N VAL A 56 16.57 5.90 -9.38
CA VAL A 56 17.67 5.64 -10.33
C VAL A 56 17.84 6.77 -11.36
N GLY A 57 17.90 8.02 -10.87
CA GLY A 57 18.07 9.22 -11.70
C GLY A 57 16.82 9.71 -12.42
N GLY A 58 15.71 8.97 -12.34
CA GLY A 58 14.37 9.39 -12.73
C GLY A 58 13.49 9.65 -11.51
N LEU A 59 12.20 9.76 -11.73
CA LEU A 59 11.21 9.94 -10.67
C LEU A 59 10.22 8.77 -10.66
N LEU A 60 9.98 8.24 -9.48
CA LEU A 60 8.81 7.41 -9.20
C LEU A 60 7.65 8.34 -8.86
N VAL A 61 6.56 8.24 -9.59
CA VAL A 61 5.33 9.01 -9.41
C VAL A 61 4.19 8.05 -9.13
N GLY A 62 3.54 8.19 -8.00
CA GLY A 62 2.39 7.39 -7.61
C GLY A 62 1.42 8.21 -6.77
N GLY A 63 0.37 7.57 -6.29
CA GLY A 63 -0.60 8.31 -5.48
C GLY A 63 -1.71 7.42 -4.93
N PHE A 64 -2.67 8.08 -4.30
CA PHE A 64 -3.87 7.48 -3.74
C PHE A 64 -5.07 8.25 -4.30
N GLU A 65 -5.55 7.83 -5.44
CA GLU A 65 -6.68 8.46 -6.12
C GLU A 65 -7.96 8.40 -5.26
N PRO A 66 -8.86 9.38 -5.41
CA PRO A 66 -10.04 9.48 -4.55
C PRO A 66 -11.05 8.34 -4.74
N VAL A 67 -11.00 7.65 -5.88
CA VAL A 67 -11.84 6.47 -6.16
C VAL A 67 -10.91 5.32 -6.51
N ALA A 68 -10.60 4.49 -5.51
CA ALA A 68 -9.77 3.32 -5.71
C ALA A 68 -10.43 2.32 -6.66
N LYS A 69 -9.63 1.64 -7.47
CA LYS A 69 -10.10 0.58 -8.38
C LYS A 69 -10.06 -0.77 -7.66
N PRO A 70 -11.22 -1.38 -7.34
CA PRO A 70 -11.25 -2.72 -6.75
C PRO A 70 -10.63 -3.73 -7.71
N TRP A 71 -9.79 -4.63 -7.20
CA TRP A 71 -9.19 -5.69 -8.02
C TRP A 71 -10.13 -6.89 -8.13
N VAL A 72 -10.13 -7.76 -7.11
CA VAL A 72 -10.98 -8.95 -7.06
C VAL A 72 -11.65 -9.06 -5.71
N ALA A 73 -12.79 -9.75 -5.66
CA ALA A 73 -13.44 -10.03 -4.39
C ALA A 73 -12.51 -10.85 -3.47
N PRO A 74 -12.58 -10.62 -2.15
CA PRO A 74 -11.66 -11.27 -1.21
C PRO A 74 -11.66 -12.79 -1.21
N ASP A 75 -12.75 -13.42 -1.60
CA ASP A 75 -12.91 -14.86 -1.79
C ASP A 75 -12.40 -15.37 -3.14
N GLN A 76 -12.02 -14.46 -4.04
CA GLN A 76 -11.53 -14.75 -5.39
C GLN A 76 -10.04 -14.43 -5.55
N LEU A 77 -9.34 -14.12 -4.46
CA LEU A 77 -7.92 -13.86 -4.52
C LEU A 77 -7.17 -15.06 -5.07
N PRO A 78 -6.38 -14.88 -6.15
CA PRO A 78 -5.62 -15.98 -6.71
C PRO A 78 -4.52 -16.47 -5.77
N TYR A 79 -4.26 -17.76 -5.79
CA TYR A 79 -3.16 -18.38 -5.08
C TYR A 79 -2.59 -19.54 -5.90
N PRO A 80 -1.29 -19.54 -6.23
CA PRO A 80 -0.32 -18.48 -5.89
C PRO A 80 -0.49 -17.23 -6.76
N PHE A 81 -0.17 -16.06 -6.20
CA PHE A 81 0.01 -14.82 -6.92
C PHE A 81 1.32 -14.19 -6.46
N GLU A 82 2.38 -14.38 -7.22
CA GLU A 82 3.73 -13.96 -6.86
C GLU A 82 4.50 -13.51 -8.10
N PHE A 83 5.36 -12.51 -7.94
CA PHE A 83 6.18 -11.93 -9.01
C PHE A 83 5.39 -11.46 -10.24
N GLN A 84 4.15 -11.04 -10.03
CA GLN A 84 3.23 -10.61 -11.08
C GLN A 84 2.80 -9.17 -10.83
N LEU A 85 2.53 -8.47 -11.92
CA LEU A 85 1.84 -7.19 -11.94
C LEU A 85 0.52 -7.37 -12.69
N LEU A 86 -0.41 -6.48 -12.44
CA LEU A 86 -1.64 -6.35 -13.21
C LEU A 86 -1.38 -5.55 -14.48
N ASP A 87 -2.34 -5.54 -15.39
CA ASP A 87 -2.26 -4.79 -16.62
C ASP A 87 -2.15 -3.28 -16.34
N GLU A 88 -1.50 -2.56 -17.22
CA GLU A 88 -1.39 -1.11 -17.16
C GLU A 88 -2.77 -0.48 -17.37
N ASP A 89 -3.13 0.50 -16.54
CA ASP A 89 -4.37 1.26 -16.65
C ASP A 89 -4.06 2.77 -16.65
N TRP A 90 -3.72 3.27 -17.81
CA TRP A 90 -3.38 4.66 -18.03
C TRP A 90 -4.57 5.60 -17.86
N GLU A 91 -5.77 5.14 -18.20
CA GLU A 91 -6.99 5.94 -18.04
C GLU A 91 -7.27 6.20 -16.55
N HIS A 92 -7.16 5.15 -15.71
CA HIS A 92 -7.33 5.30 -14.28
C HIS A 92 -6.20 6.11 -13.63
N PHE A 93 -4.98 5.97 -14.14
CA PHE A 93 -3.80 6.70 -13.64
C PHE A 93 -3.77 8.17 -14.03
N GLU A 94 -4.58 8.62 -14.99
CA GLU A 94 -4.55 9.98 -15.55
C GLU A 94 -4.69 11.07 -14.48
N ILE A 95 -5.56 10.87 -13.48
CA ILE A 95 -5.76 11.85 -12.39
C ILE A 95 -4.48 12.10 -11.60
N LEU A 96 -3.72 11.05 -11.33
CA LEU A 96 -2.45 11.14 -10.61
C LEU A 96 -1.38 11.80 -11.49
N MET A 97 -1.29 11.40 -12.75
CA MET A 97 -0.30 11.96 -13.67
C MET A 97 -0.56 13.44 -13.96
N SER A 98 -1.81 13.84 -14.15
CA SER A 98 -2.19 15.24 -14.34
C SER A 98 -1.82 16.10 -13.12
N SER A 99 -2.07 15.61 -11.91
CA SER A 99 -1.69 16.29 -10.67
C SER A 99 -0.17 16.38 -10.51
N ALA A 100 0.54 15.31 -10.84
CA ALA A 100 1.99 15.29 -10.78
C ALA A 100 2.63 16.26 -11.78
N VAL A 101 2.14 16.32 -13.02
CA VAL A 101 2.59 17.27 -14.04
C VAL A 101 2.31 18.72 -13.60
N HIS A 102 1.14 18.97 -12.99
CA HIS A 102 0.84 20.30 -12.44
C HIS A 102 1.87 20.73 -11.39
N ARG A 103 2.29 19.80 -10.54
CA ARG A 103 3.28 20.06 -9.46
C ARG A 103 4.71 20.11 -9.98
N LEU A 104 5.05 19.26 -10.92
CA LEU A 104 6.36 19.10 -11.53
C LEU A 104 6.25 19.11 -13.07
N PRO A 105 6.23 20.30 -13.70
CA PRO A 105 6.00 20.41 -15.17
C PRO A 105 6.97 19.61 -16.04
N VAL A 106 8.18 19.33 -15.56
CA VAL A 106 9.16 18.49 -16.28
C VAL A 106 8.60 17.11 -16.65
N LEU A 107 7.64 16.59 -15.89
CA LEU A 107 7.01 15.30 -16.17
C LEU A 107 6.19 15.27 -17.48
N ALA A 108 5.80 16.43 -18.01
CA ALA A 108 5.07 16.50 -19.28
C ALA A 108 5.92 16.08 -20.49
N ASP A 109 7.23 16.26 -20.40
CA ASP A 109 8.16 16.05 -21.52
C ASP A 109 9.04 14.79 -21.34
N ILE A 110 8.88 14.06 -20.25
CA ILE A 110 9.69 12.89 -19.91
C ILE A 110 8.93 11.59 -20.18
N GLY A 111 9.61 10.65 -20.84
CA GLY A 111 9.07 9.31 -21.06
C GLY A 111 8.91 8.50 -19.76
N VAL A 112 7.95 7.60 -19.75
CA VAL A 112 7.77 6.61 -18.70
C VAL A 112 8.54 5.34 -19.07
N ARG A 113 9.47 4.94 -18.21
CA ARG A 113 10.25 3.73 -18.37
C ARG A 113 9.46 2.48 -17.99
N LYS A 114 8.63 2.59 -16.95
CA LYS A 114 7.84 1.47 -16.49
C LYS A 114 6.61 1.92 -15.74
N PHE A 115 5.50 1.24 -16.01
CA PHE A 115 4.27 1.31 -15.25
C PHE A 115 4.20 0.13 -14.28
N TYR A 116 3.75 0.38 -13.07
CA TYR A 116 3.49 -0.64 -12.07
C TYR A 116 2.04 -0.55 -11.63
N ASN A 117 1.33 -1.66 -11.77
CA ASN A 117 0.02 -1.86 -11.20
C ASN A 117 0.07 -3.12 -10.34
N GLY A 118 0.01 -2.96 -9.04
CA GLY A 118 0.07 -4.06 -8.09
C GLY A 118 -1.13 -4.05 -7.17
N PRO A 119 -1.72 -5.23 -6.88
CA PRO A 119 -2.81 -5.29 -5.93
C PRO A 119 -2.29 -5.09 -4.50
N GLU A 120 -3.01 -4.30 -3.73
CA GLU A 120 -2.74 -4.03 -2.34
C GLU A 120 -4.01 -4.15 -1.50
N SER A 121 -3.88 -4.56 -0.23
CA SER A 121 -5.03 -4.71 0.66
C SER A 121 -5.29 -3.46 1.48
N PHE A 122 -6.56 -3.06 1.49
CA PHE A 122 -7.04 -1.89 2.24
C PHE A 122 -8.13 -2.28 3.23
N THR A 123 -8.21 -1.52 4.32
CA THR A 123 -9.30 -1.57 5.29
C THR A 123 -10.39 -0.56 4.94
N PRO A 124 -11.66 -0.80 5.33
CA PRO A 124 -12.76 0.12 5.00
C PRO A 124 -12.65 1.51 5.65
N ASP A 125 -11.97 1.59 6.78
CA ASP A 125 -11.81 2.81 7.59
C ASP A 125 -10.43 3.46 7.48
N ASN A 126 -9.58 2.92 6.62
CA ASN A 126 -8.19 3.34 6.45
C ASN A 126 -7.33 3.22 7.73
N GLN A 127 -7.76 2.41 8.70
CA GLN A 127 -6.98 2.07 9.89
C GLN A 127 -6.43 0.65 9.77
N PHE A 128 -5.17 0.46 10.18
CA PHE A 128 -4.58 -0.87 10.16
C PHE A 128 -5.20 -1.78 11.25
N LEU A 129 -5.18 -3.06 10.99
CA LEU A 129 -5.63 -4.07 11.94
C LEU A 129 -4.40 -4.60 12.69
N LEU A 130 -4.33 -4.35 13.99
CA LEU A 130 -3.20 -4.78 14.82
C LEU A 130 -3.68 -5.20 16.22
N GLY A 131 -3.44 -6.44 16.58
CA GLY A 131 -3.73 -6.94 17.94
C GLY A 131 -4.48 -8.27 18.00
N ALA A 132 -5.00 -8.58 19.18
CA ALA A 132 -5.78 -9.78 19.43
C ALA A 132 -7.15 -9.69 18.75
N VAL A 133 -7.59 -10.79 18.15
CA VAL A 133 -8.90 -10.84 17.50
C VAL A 133 -9.97 -11.18 18.54
N PRO A 134 -11.01 -10.34 18.71
CA PRO A 134 -12.07 -10.61 19.68
C PRO A 134 -12.75 -11.96 19.43
N GLY A 135 -12.93 -12.74 20.49
CA GLY A 135 -13.61 -14.03 20.43
C GLY A 135 -12.77 -15.22 19.94
N VAL A 136 -11.51 -15.00 19.55
CA VAL A 136 -10.60 -16.08 19.12
C VAL A 136 -9.33 -16.02 19.97
N GLU A 137 -9.30 -16.82 21.02
CA GLU A 137 -8.17 -16.85 21.96
C GLU A 137 -6.86 -17.24 21.26
N GLY A 138 -5.79 -16.50 21.55
CA GLY A 138 -4.45 -16.75 21.01
C GLY A 138 -4.26 -16.40 19.54
N PHE A 139 -5.27 -15.80 18.90
CA PHE A 139 -5.15 -15.36 17.51
C PHE A 139 -4.96 -13.84 17.42
N PHE A 140 -3.86 -13.45 16.77
CA PHE A 140 -3.48 -12.06 16.57
C PHE A 140 -3.41 -11.73 15.09
N VAL A 141 -3.70 -10.49 14.74
CA VAL A 141 -3.64 -9.97 13.37
C VAL A 141 -2.71 -8.77 13.28
N GLY A 142 -1.98 -8.69 12.16
CA GLY A 142 -1.23 -7.51 11.72
C GLY A 142 -1.39 -7.40 10.21
N ALA A 143 -2.39 -6.63 9.75
CA ALA A 143 -2.76 -6.56 8.34
C ALA A 143 -3.43 -5.21 8.00
N GLY A 144 -3.64 -4.95 6.72
CA GLY A 144 -4.35 -3.76 6.26
C GLY A 144 -3.63 -2.45 6.58
N PHE A 145 -2.33 -2.41 6.39
CA PHE A 145 -1.53 -1.20 6.68
C PHE A 145 -1.66 -0.11 5.61
N ASN A 146 -2.52 -0.29 4.61
CA ASN A 146 -2.90 0.75 3.66
C ASN A 146 -1.70 1.48 3.05
N SER A 147 -0.78 0.74 2.41
CA SER A 147 0.48 1.17 1.80
C SER A 147 1.60 1.62 2.75
N VAL A 148 1.37 1.67 4.06
CA VAL A 148 2.43 2.06 5.02
C VAL A 148 3.04 0.88 5.79
N GLY A 149 2.78 -0.34 5.34
CA GLY A 149 3.20 -1.57 6.03
C GLY A 149 4.70 -1.70 6.22
N ILE A 150 5.51 -1.40 5.21
CA ILE A 150 6.97 -1.48 5.32
C ILE A 150 7.49 -0.48 6.36
N ALA A 151 7.00 0.76 6.35
CA ALA A 151 7.40 1.78 7.31
C ALA A 151 6.95 1.44 8.74
N SER A 152 5.80 0.76 8.89
CA SER A 152 5.20 0.42 10.18
C SER A 152 5.66 -0.93 10.74
N ALA A 153 6.28 -1.79 9.94
CA ALA A 153 6.55 -3.20 10.27
C ALA A 153 7.33 -3.38 11.58
N GLY A 154 8.35 -2.55 11.83
CA GLY A 154 9.16 -2.62 13.05
C GLY A 154 8.34 -2.33 14.31
N GLY A 155 7.56 -1.26 14.30
CA GLY A 155 6.68 -0.87 15.41
C GLY A 155 5.54 -1.87 15.62
N ALA A 156 4.86 -2.26 14.55
CA ALA A 156 3.79 -3.23 14.60
C ALA A 156 4.24 -4.60 15.11
N GLY A 157 5.39 -5.09 14.62
CA GLY A 157 5.98 -6.34 15.07
C GLY A 157 6.34 -6.32 16.56
N ARG A 158 6.91 -5.21 17.03
CA ARG A 158 7.21 -5.02 18.46
C ARG A 158 5.93 -5.03 19.29
N ALA A 159 4.93 -4.25 18.91
CA ALA A 159 3.67 -4.18 19.64
C ALA A 159 2.97 -5.54 19.74
N LEU A 160 2.93 -6.31 18.63
CA LEU A 160 2.38 -7.67 18.63
C LEU A 160 3.17 -8.60 19.54
N ALA A 161 4.51 -8.54 19.52
CA ALA A 161 5.34 -9.36 20.39
C ALA A 161 5.10 -9.06 21.88
N GLU A 162 5.05 -7.79 22.24
CA GLU A 162 4.72 -7.34 23.60
C GLU A 162 3.32 -7.81 24.01
N TRP A 163 2.33 -7.65 23.13
CA TRP A 163 0.95 -8.08 23.37
C TRP A 163 0.85 -9.60 23.63
N ILE A 164 1.50 -10.40 22.80
CA ILE A 164 1.50 -11.87 22.93
C ILE A 164 2.19 -12.32 24.22
N VAL A 165 3.32 -11.69 24.59
CA VAL A 165 4.14 -12.13 25.72
C VAL A 165 3.70 -11.54 27.06
N GLN A 166 3.25 -10.28 27.06
CA GLN A 166 2.96 -9.50 28.26
C GLN A 166 1.46 -9.26 28.48
N GLY A 167 0.62 -9.57 27.48
CA GLY A 167 -0.84 -9.36 27.50
C GLY A 167 -1.29 -8.00 26.96
N GLU A 168 -0.38 -7.02 26.85
CA GLU A 168 -0.66 -5.69 26.28
C GLU A 168 0.62 -5.08 25.69
N PRO A 169 0.51 -4.23 24.66
CA PRO A 169 1.64 -3.49 24.15
C PRO A 169 1.98 -2.31 25.06
N THR A 170 3.26 -1.91 25.08
CA THR A 170 3.71 -0.73 25.84
C THR A 170 3.43 0.58 25.13
N SER A 171 3.22 0.53 23.81
CA SER A 171 2.89 1.70 22.99
C SER A 171 1.38 1.92 22.95
N ASP A 172 0.96 3.17 22.99
CA ASP A 172 -0.41 3.56 22.70
C ASP A 172 -0.69 3.32 21.21
N LEU A 173 -1.72 2.52 20.91
CA LEU A 173 -2.14 2.16 19.56
C LEU A 173 -3.52 2.73 19.19
N THR A 174 -4.09 3.59 20.06
CA THR A 174 -5.40 4.22 19.84
C THR A 174 -5.29 5.60 19.18
#